data_24cf6233a0296db209a6afe8f85edafa
#
_entry.id   24cf6233a0296db209a6afe8f85edafa
#
_cell.length_a   1.000
_cell.length_b   1.000
_cell.length_c   1.000
_cell.angle_alpha   90.00
_cell.angle_beta   90.00
_cell.angle_gamma   90.00
#
_symmetry.space_group_name_H-M   'P 1'
#
loop_
_entity.id
_entity.type
_entity.pdbx_description
1 polymer ?
#
loop_
_entity_poly.entity_id
_entity_poly.type
_entity_poly.pdbx_seq_one_letter_code
_entity_poly.pdbx_strand_id
1 'polypeptide(L)'
;MTAHQGASLPRIGMYGGAFDPAHLAHHALAQAAVAQLRLDILYIVPTGHAWHKTRQLSAPQHRLAMAKLAFADVPAVRVDNRETQRAGPTYTLDTLNELQVVHPQAQLYLLMGADQFAAFGSWHHWPDIAKIATICIAARAASTGDMHKNNATNEVQSQCKMHAIHMPDMPISATYIRDRVKLGLGIDHLVNPNVARYIAQHQLYIS
;
A
#
# COMPACT_ATOMS: atom_id res chain seq x y z
N MET A 1 -35.09 0.77 29.03
CA MET A 1 -34.88 0.66 27.58
C MET A 1 -33.44 1.16 27.28
N THR A 2 -32.49 0.26 27.30
CA THR A 2 -31.07 0.57 26.99
C THR A 2 -30.94 0.58 25.48
N ALA A 3 -30.71 1.76 24.89
CA ALA A 3 -30.38 1.90 23.49
C ALA A 3 -29.07 1.12 23.21
N HIS A 4 -29.18 0.07 22.41
CA HIS A 4 -28.00 -0.55 21.79
C HIS A 4 -27.37 0.52 20.89
N GLN A 5 -26.29 1.13 21.34
CA GLN A 5 -25.38 1.85 20.46
C GLN A 5 -24.86 0.82 19.46
N GLY A 6 -25.33 0.88 18.22
CA GLY A 6 -24.89 0.01 17.14
C GLY A 6 -23.37 0.09 17.02
N ALA A 7 -22.66 -1.00 17.33
CA ALA A 7 -21.23 -1.09 17.13
C ALA A 7 -20.93 -0.75 15.66
N SER A 8 -20.05 0.23 15.43
CA SER A 8 -19.61 0.55 14.05
C SER A 8 -18.91 -0.67 13.45
N LEU A 9 -19.17 -0.93 12.16
CA LEU A 9 -18.51 -2.03 11.46
C LEU A 9 -16.99 -1.83 11.48
N PRO A 10 -16.20 -2.91 11.68
CA PRO A 10 -14.74 -2.84 11.62
C PRO A 10 -14.27 -2.25 10.29
N ARG A 11 -13.25 -1.42 10.35
CA ARG A 11 -12.66 -0.72 9.19
C ARG A 11 -11.27 -1.29 8.92
N ILE A 12 -11.15 -2.09 7.88
CA ILE A 12 -9.94 -2.84 7.56
C ILE A 12 -9.34 -2.31 6.27
N GLY A 13 -8.11 -1.81 6.37
CA GLY A 13 -7.34 -1.34 5.22
C GLY A 13 -6.40 -2.42 4.68
N MET A 14 -6.17 -2.41 3.37
CA MET A 14 -5.12 -3.15 2.68
C MET A 14 -4.25 -2.16 1.90
N TYR A 15 -2.95 -2.23 2.09
CA TYR A 15 -1.96 -1.49 1.31
C TYR A 15 -0.96 -2.47 0.70
N GLY A 16 -1.22 -2.84 -0.55
CA GLY A 16 -0.36 -3.70 -1.35
C GLY A 16 0.78 -2.94 -2.01
N GLY A 17 1.93 -3.58 -2.16
CA GLY A 17 3.05 -2.96 -2.85
C GLY A 17 4.29 -3.84 -2.90
N ALA A 18 5.24 -3.50 -3.76
CA ALA A 18 6.52 -4.20 -3.81
C ALA A 18 7.35 -3.99 -2.53
N PHE A 19 7.31 -2.77 -1.97
CA PHE A 19 8.11 -2.34 -0.82
C PHE A 19 9.60 -2.71 -0.96
N ASP A 20 10.20 -2.31 -2.08
CA ASP A 20 11.53 -2.70 -2.50
C ASP A 20 12.45 -1.49 -2.81
N PRO A 21 12.82 -0.70 -1.77
CA PRO A 21 12.43 -0.80 -0.36
C PRO A 21 11.11 -0.08 0.00
N ALA A 22 10.58 -0.37 1.18
CA ALA A 22 9.62 0.51 1.84
C ALA A 22 10.32 1.83 2.23
N HIS A 23 9.62 2.98 2.06
CA HIS A 23 10.20 4.32 2.23
C HIS A 23 9.24 5.31 2.91
N LEU A 24 9.73 6.50 3.24
CA LEU A 24 8.96 7.48 4.02
C LEU A 24 7.64 7.90 3.39
N ALA A 25 7.53 7.96 2.06
CA ALA A 25 6.23 8.25 1.42
C ALA A 25 5.21 7.11 1.63
N HIS A 26 5.66 5.84 1.65
CA HIS A 26 4.79 4.72 2.01
C HIS A 26 4.32 4.81 3.46
N HIS A 27 5.24 5.15 4.38
CA HIS A 27 4.95 5.36 5.79
C HIS A 27 3.93 6.48 6.01
N ALA A 28 4.15 7.64 5.38
CA ALA A 28 3.26 8.79 5.48
C ALA A 28 1.84 8.47 4.97
N LEU A 29 1.71 7.73 3.86
CA LEU A 29 0.41 7.29 3.35
C LEU A 29 -0.29 6.36 4.34
N ALA A 30 0.42 5.39 4.90
CA ALA A 30 -0.15 4.46 5.89
C ALA A 30 -0.64 5.19 7.13
N GLN A 31 0.18 6.10 7.68
CA GLN A 31 -0.16 6.90 8.86
C GLN A 31 -1.38 7.80 8.59
N ALA A 32 -1.40 8.50 7.44
CA ALA A 32 -2.52 9.35 7.05
C ALA A 32 -3.82 8.56 6.87
N ALA A 33 -3.74 7.38 6.23
CA ALA A 33 -4.91 6.53 6.02
C ALA A 33 -5.47 5.98 7.33
N VAL A 34 -4.62 5.50 8.24
CA VAL A 34 -5.06 5.03 9.57
C VAL A 34 -5.83 6.14 10.29
N ALA A 35 -5.32 7.37 10.29
CA ALA A 35 -5.93 8.50 10.97
C ALA A 35 -7.23 8.96 10.28
N GLN A 36 -7.19 9.22 8.97
CA GLN A 36 -8.31 9.81 8.23
C GLN A 36 -9.48 8.84 8.06
N LEU A 37 -9.18 7.56 7.82
CA LEU A 37 -10.19 6.51 7.67
C LEU A 37 -10.58 5.88 9.01
N ARG A 38 -9.90 6.20 10.12
CA ARG A 38 -10.10 5.55 11.43
C ARG A 38 -10.05 4.03 11.30
N LEU A 39 -8.99 3.53 10.68
CA LEU A 39 -8.84 2.09 10.48
C LEU A 39 -8.55 1.37 11.80
N ASP A 40 -9.25 0.28 12.04
CA ASP A 40 -8.96 -0.61 13.17
C ASP A 40 -7.69 -1.44 12.89
N ILE A 41 -7.50 -1.83 11.61
CA ILE A 41 -6.30 -2.52 11.14
C ILE A 41 -5.99 -2.03 9.72
N LEU A 42 -4.70 -1.79 9.46
CA LEU A 42 -4.15 -1.62 8.11
C LEU A 42 -3.15 -2.74 7.83
N TYR A 43 -3.48 -3.62 6.92
CA TYR A 43 -2.57 -4.65 6.43
C TYR A 43 -1.63 -4.06 5.37
N ILE A 44 -0.33 -4.09 5.66
CA ILE A 44 0.74 -3.85 4.67
C ILE A 44 1.08 -5.19 4.06
N VAL A 45 0.82 -5.35 2.76
CA VAL A 45 0.93 -6.63 2.06
C VAL A 45 2.03 -6.54 0.99
N PRO A 46 3.27 -6.95 1.30
CA PRO A 46 4.32 -7.04 0.29
C PRO A 46 3.93 -8.04 -0.80
N THR A 47 3.88 -7.57 -2.04
CA THR A 47 3.49 -8.39 -3.21
C THR A 47 4.36 -9.63 -3.33
N GLY A 48 3.77 -10.78 -3.55
CA GLY A 48 4.47 -12.03 -3.79
C GLY A 48 5.14 -12.05 -5.16
N HIS A 49 4.58 -12.80 -6.10
CA HIS A 49 5.07 -12.87 -7.47
C HIS A 49 4.42 -11.79 -8.33
N ALA A 50 5.16 -10.68 -8.55
CA ALA A 50 4.70 -9.55 -9.38
C ALA A 50 4.90 -9.87 -10.87
N TRP A 51 4.00 -10.62 -11.47
CA TRP A 51 4.07 -11.08 -12.87
C TRP A 51 4.13 -9.94 -13.90
N HIS A 52 3.65 -8.75 -13.54
CA HIS A 52 3.62 -7.56 -14.41
C HIS A 52 4.89 -6.69 -14.33
N LYS A 53 5.85 -7.02 -13.44
CA LYS A 53 7.08 -6.24 -13.30
C LYS A 53 8.20 -6.84 -14.13
N THR A 54 8.79 -6.03 -14.99
CA THR A 54 9.94 -6.40 -15.84
C THR A 54 11.23 -6.56 -15.03
N ARG A 55 11.32 -5.93 -13.85
CA ARG A 55 12.46 -6.03 -12.95
C ARG A 55 12.26 -7.12 -11.91
N GLN A 56 13.28 -7.94 -11.70
CA GLN A 56 13.32 -8.87 -10.57
C GLN A 56 13.34 -8.06 -9.24
N LEU A 57 12.37 -8.35 -8.37
CA LEU A 57 12.32 -7.77 -7.03
C LEU A 57 13.36 -8.43 -6.12
N SER A 58 13.78 -7.71 -5.08
CA SER A 58 14.53 -8.33 -3.97
C SER A 58 13.74 -9.49 -3.37
N ALA A 59 14.45 -10.48 -2.84
CA ALA A 59 13.83 -11.67 -2.29
C ALA A 59 12.70 -11.31 -1.28
N PRO A 60 11.59 -12.05 -1.27
CA PRO A 60 10.41 -11.72 -0.47
C PRO A 60 10.72 -11.48 1.02
N GLN A 61 11.66 -12.26 1.59
CA GLN A 61 12.07 -12.11 2.99
C GLN A 61 12.71 -10.75 3.28
N HIS A 62 13.49 -10.18 2.37
CA HIS A 62 14.08 -8.84 2.54
C HIS A 62 12.99 -7.76 2.47
N ARG A 63 12.06 -7.85 1.52
CA ARG A 63 10.97 -6.89 1.37
C ARG A 63 10.02 -6.91 2.56
N LEU A 64 9.72 -8.10 3.08
CA LEU A 64 8.93 -8.28 4.30
C LEU A 64 9.63 -7.68 5.53
N ALA A 65 10.94 -7.93 5.68
CA ALA A 65 11.72 -7.38 6.79
C ALA A 65 11.77 -5.84 6.71
N MET A 66 12.04 -5.27 5.53
CA MET A 66 12.04 -3.82 5.34
C MET A 66 10.67 -3.19 5.59
N ALA A 67 9.59 -3.85 5.19
CA ALA A 67 8.23 -3.39 5.50
C ALA A 67 7.98 -3.39 7.01
N LYS A 68 8.33 -4.45 7.74
CA LYS A 68 8.21 -4.50 9.21
C LYS A 68 8.97 -3.36 9.90
N LEU A 69 10.19 -3.07 9.43
CA LEU A 69 11.01 -1.98 9.97
C LEU A 69 10.43 -0.60 9.64
N ALA A 70 9.90 -0.43 8.44
CA ALA A 70 9.39 0.85 7.95
C ALA A 70 8.09 1.29 8.63
N PHE A 71 7.25 0.35 9.06
CA PHE A 71 5.92 0.63 9.62
C PHE A 71 5.79 0.29 11.10
N ALA A 72 6.89 -0.01 11.79
CA ALA A 72 6.88 -0.49 13.17
C ALA A 72 6.23 0.47 14.18
N ASP A 73 6.27 1.76 13.90
CA ASP A 73 5.76 2.85 14.73
C ASP A 73 4.35 3.35 14.33
N VAL A 74 3.75 2.78 13.27
CA VAL A 74 2.41 3.20 12.84
C VAL A 74 1.36 2.36 13.59
N PRO A 75 0.52 2.98 14.43
CA PRO A 75 -0.55 2.27 15.12
C PRO A 75 -1.49 1.56 14.13
N ALA A 76 -2.10 0.48 14.57
CA ALA A 76 -3.03 -0.34 13.78
C ALA A 76 -2.43 -1.02 12.53
N VAL A 77 -1.16 -0.79 12.18
CA VAL A 77 -0.51 -1.48 11.06
C VAL A 77 -0.13 -2.91 11.44
N ARG A 78 -0.39 -3.82 10.49
CA ARG A 78 0.08 -5.22 10.53
C ARG A 78 0.73 -5.55 9.20
N VAL A 79 2.00 -5.95 9.22
CA VAL A 79 2.67 -6.44 8.01
C VAL A 79 2.31 -7.90 7.80
N ASP A 80 1.70 -8.18 6.66
CA ASP A 80 1.14 -9.49 6.31
C ASP A 80 1.96 -10.15 5.20
N ASN A 81 2.28 -11.41 5.35
CA ASN A 81 3.14 -12.15 4.45
C ASN A 81 2.39 -13.09 3.48
N ARG A 82 1.04 -13.05 3.47
CA ARG A 82 0.22 -13.99 2.70
C ARG A 82 0.58 -14.06 1.22
N GLU A 83 0.77 -12.92 0.56
CA GLU A 83 1.14 -12.90 -0.85
C GLU A 83 2.55 -13.44 -1.10
N THR A 84 3.49 -13.22 -0.18
CA THR A 84 4.86 -13.73 -0.30
C THR A 84 4.96 -15.24 -0.08
N GLN A 85 3.94 -15.84 0.52
CA GLN A 85 3.85 -17.30 0.73
C GLN A 85 2.98 -18.00 -0.31
N ARG A 86 2.20 -17.25 -1.09
CA ARG A 86 1.32 -17.80 -2.13
C ARG A 86 2.15 -18.29 -3.32
N ALA A 87 1.89 -19.51 -3.77
CA ALA A 87 2.45 -20.02 -5.02
C ALA A 87 1.77 -19.37 -6.24
N GLY A 88 2.56 -19.01 -7.25
CA GLY A 88 2.06 -18.42 -8.49
C GLY A 88 1.76 -16.90 -8.41
N PRO A 89 1.01 -16.36 -9.39
CA PRO A 89 0.64 -14.95 -9.44
C PRO A 89 -0.19 -14.54 -8.21
N THR A 90 0.02 -13.31 -7.74
CA THR A 90 -0.77 -12.74 -6.64
C THR A 90 -1.69 -11.65 -7.18
N TYR A 91 -2.98 -11.76 -6.89
CA TYR A 91 -3.99 -10.79 -7.29
C TYR A 91 -4.61 -10.11 -6.08
N THR A 92 -4.83 -8.82 -6.20
CA THR A 92 -5.44 -8.01 -5.13
C THR A 92 -6.81 -8.52 -4.71
N LEU A 93 -7.62 -8.98 -5.67
CA LEU A 93 -8.94 -9.53 -5.38
C LEU A 93 -8.88 -10.73 -4.43
N ASP A 94 -7.95 -11.66 -4.65
CA ASP A 94 -7.79 -12.85 -3.80
C ASP A 94 -7.45 -12.45 -2.37
N THR A 95 -6.54 -11.49 -2.23
CA THR A 95 -6.10 -10.99 -0.91
C THR A 95 -7.25 -10.26 -0.19
N LEU A 96 -8.06 -9.47 -0.90
CA LEU A 96 -9.24 -8.83 -0.33
C LEU A 96 -10.31 -9.85 0.09
N ASN A 97 -10.54 -10.89 -0.72
CA ASN A 97 -11.47 -11.96 -0.37
C ASN A 97 -11.02 -12.72 0.88
N GLU A 98 -9.73 -13.03 1.01
CA GLU A 98 -9.17 -13.64 2.22
C GLU A 98 -9.35 -12.73 3.45
N LEU A 99 -9.14 -11.40 3.30
CA LEU A 99 -9.40 -10.45 4.37
C LEU A 99 -10.87 -10.39 4.74
N GLN A 100 -11.78 -10.48 3.77
CA GLN A 100 -13.22 -10.53 4.02
C GLN A 100 -13.63 -11.79 4.78
N VAL A 101 -12.98 -12.93 4.53
CA VAL A 101 -13.21 -14.18 5.31
C VAL A 101 -12.75 -14.01 6.76
N VAL A 102 -11.58 -13.37 6.98
CA VAL A 102 -11.06 -13.11 8.34
C VAL A 102 -11.89 -12.05 9.08
N HIS A 103 -12.46 -11.10 8.35
CA HIS A 103 -13.22 -9.97 8.87
C HIS A 103 -14.60 -9.86 8.18
N PRO A 104 -15.54 -10.81 8.40
CA PRO A 104 -16.74 -10.98 7.57
C PRO A 104 -17.69 -9.78 7.56
N GLN A 105 -17.66 -8.94 8.60
CA GLN A 105 -18.51 -7.75 8.70
C GLN A 105 -17.74 -6.44 8.45
N ALA A 106 -16.47 -6.51 8.05
CA ALA A 106 -15.65 -5.32 7.89
C ALA A 106 -15.98 -4.53 6.63
N GLN A 107 -15.83 -3.22 6.73
CA GLN A 107 -15.68 -2.34 5.59
C GLN A 107 -14.22 -2.42 5.11
N LEU A 108 -14.01 -2.81 3.86
CA LEU A 108 -12.67 -2.91 3.28
C LEU A 108 -12.27 -1.62 2.58
N TYR A 109 -11.00 -1.24 2.74
CA TYR A 109 -10.37 -0.07 2.12
C TYR A 109 -9.09 -0.52 1.42
N LEU A 110 -8.97 -0.24 0.12
CA LEU A 110 -7.78 -0.53 -0.67
C LEU A 110 -6.99 0.76 -0.90
N LEU A 111 -5.78 0.84 -0.31
CA LEU A 111 -4.89 1.99 -0.45
C LEU A 111 -3.97 1.83 -1.64
N MET A 112 -3.81 2.90 -2.42
CA MET A 112 -2.87 2.94 -3.54
C MET A 112 -2.38 4.35 -3.83
N GLY A 113 -1.24 4.45 -4.50
CA GLY A 113 -0.76 5.71 -5.09
C GLY A 113 -1.53 6.09 -6.35
N ALA A 114 -1.44 7.35 -6.76
CA ALA A 114 -2.10 7.86 -7.97
C ALA A 114 -1.69 7.08 -9.23
N ASP A 115 -0.41 6.70 -9.35
CA ASP A 115 0.10 5.92 -10.49
C ASP A 115 -0.54 4.53 -10.57
N GLN A 116 -0.77 3.89 -9.42
CA GLN A 116 -1.45 2.60 -9.34
C GLN A 116 -2.93 2.73 -9.70
N PHE A 117 -3.57 3.81 -9.27
CA PHE A 117 -4.95 4.08 -9.64
C PHE A 117 -5.10 4.36 -11.14
N ALA A 118 -4.16 5.07 -11.76
CA ALA A 118 -4.16 5.28 -13.21
C ALA A 118 -4.14 3.96 -14.01
N ALA A 119 -3.51 2.92 -13.46
CA ALA A 119 -3.46 1.58 -14.05
C ALA A 119 -4.56 0.63 -13.53
N PHE A 120 -5.42 1.07 -12.61
CA PHE A 120 -6.35 0.19 -11.89
C PHE A 120 -7.33 -0.55 -12.83
N GLY A 121 -7.80 0.10 -13.89
CA GLY A 121 -8.67 -0.52 -14.89
C GLY A 121 -8.06 -1.70 -15.65
N SER A 122 -6.73 -1.89 -15.56
CA SER A 122 -6.02 -3.05 -16.11
C SER A 122 -5.81 -4.19 -15.10
N TRP A 123 -6.19 -3.99 -13.84
CA TRP A 123 -6.01 -5.01 -12.82
C TRP A 123 -6.98 -6.17 -12.99
N HIS A 124 -6.50 -7.36 -12.70
CA HIS A 124 -7.31 -8.58 -12.79
C HIS A 124 -8.57 -8.46 -11.92
N HIS A 125 -9.74 -8.58 -12.56
CA HIS A 125 -11.05 -8.43 -11.91
C HIS A 125 -11.25 -7.11 -11.14
N TRP A 126 -10.75 -5.99 -11.66
CA TRP A 126 -10.91 -4.68 -11.01
C TRP A 126 -12.38 -4.30 -10.68
N PRO A 127 -13.42 -4.66 -11.48
CA PRO A 127 -14.79 -4.37 -11.12
C PRO A 127 -15.25 -5.09 -9.85
N ASP A 128 -14.74 -6.29 -9.59
CA ASP A 128 -15.06 -7.04 -8.38
C ASP A 128 -14.33 -6.46 -7.16
N ILE A 129 -13.10 -5.97 -7.34
CA ILE A 129 -12.40 -5.19 -6.31
C ILE A 129 -13.21 -3.95 -5.93
N ALA A 130 -13.73 -3.20 -6.92
CA ALA A 130 -14.51 -1.97 -6.69
C ALA A 130 -15.83 -2.22 -5.96
N LYS A 131 -16.42 -3.42 -6.07
CA LYS A 131 -17.64 -3.80 -5.34
C LYS A 131 -17.39 -4.05 -3.86
N ILE A 132 -16.23 -4.61 -3.50
CA ILE A 132 -15.96 -5.09 -2.14
C ILE A 132 -15.10 -4.13 -1.32
N ALA A 133 -14.37 -3.19 -1.94
CA ALA A 133 -13.51 -2.26 -1.24
C ALA A 133 -13.73 -0.81 -1.67
N THR A 134 -13.59 0.14 -0.73
CA THR A 134 -13.44 1.55 -1.04
C THR A 134 -12.00 1.82 -1.51
N ILE A 135 -11.84 2.41 -2.68
CA ILE A 135 -10.52 2.72 -3.26
C ILE A 135 -10.00 4.03 -2.65
N CYS A 136 -8.88 3.96 -1.96
CA CYS A 136 -8.27 5.09 -1.26
C CYS A 136 -6.99 5.50 -1.97
N ILE A 137 -6.97 6.74 -2.47
CA ILE A 137 -5.91 7.24 -3.35
C ILE A 137 -5.11 8.30 -2.61
N ALA A 138 -3.77 8.16 -2.61
CA ALA A 138 -2.88 9.22 -2.12
C ALA A 138 -3.08 10.50 -2.94
N ALA A 139 -3.55 11.57 -2.29
CA ALA A 139 -3.73 12.89 -2.88
C ALA A 139 -2.63 13.83 -2.39
N ARG A 140 -2.05 14.61 -3.28
CA ARG A 140 -1.11 15.68 -2.91
C ARG A 140 -1.86 16.82 -2.22
N ALA A 141 -1.25 17.45 -1.22
CA ALA A 141 -1.88 18.52 -0.45
C ALA A 141 -2.38 19.72 -1.31
N ALA A 142 -1.80 19.92 -2.49
CA ALA A 142 -2.16 21.02 -3.41
C ALA A 142 -3.32 20.69 -4.37
N SER A 143 -3.84 19.47 -4.38
CA SER A 143 -4.81 19.00 -5.37
C SER A 143 -6.24 18.88 -4.85
N THR A 144 -6.72 19.87 -4.09
CA THR A 144 -8.12 19.91 -3.61
C THR A 144 -9.17 20.02 -4.72
N GLY A 145 -8.77 20.14 -5.99
CA GLY A 145 -9.67 20.25 -7.14
C GLY A 145 -9.50 19.16 -8.22
N ASP A 146 -8.47 18.33 -8.17
CA ASP A 146 -8.03 17.52 -9.31
C ASP A 146 -8.14 15.99 -9.16
N MET A 147 -9.12 15.48 -8.38
CA MET A 147 -9.42 14.04 -8.43
C MET A 147 -9.83 13.57 -9.85
N HIS A 148 -10.26 14.50 -10.71
CA HIS A 148 -10.69 14.21 -12.10
C HIS A 148 -9.54 14.15 -13.12
N LYS A 149 -8.30 14.51 -12.77
CA LYS A 149 -7.15 14.44 -13.69
C LYS A 149 -6.32 13.15 -13.56
N ASN A 150 -6.73 12.22 -12.71
CA ASN A 150 -6.16 10.89 -12.75
C ASN A 150 -6.58 10.22 -14.06
N ASN A 151 -5.62 9.73 -14.85
CA ASN A 151 -5.81 9.07 -16.15
C ASN A 151 -6.62 7.76 -16.09
N ALA A 152 -7.28 7.45 -14.98
CA ALA A 152 -8.25 6.38 -14.90
C ALA A 152 -9.45 6.72 -15.79
N THR A 153 -9.93 5.77 -16.56
CA THR A 153 -11.08 5.95 -17.44
C THR A 153 -12.29 6.41 -16.66
N ASN A 154 -13.19 7.19 -17.26
CA ASN A 154 -14.47 7.60 -16.67
C ASN A 154 -15.25 6.40 -16.14
N GLU A 155 -15.11 5.26 -16.79
CA GLU A 155 -15.73 3.99 -16.39
C GLU A 155 -15.24 3.54 -15.01
N VAL A 156 -13.94 3.50 -14.76
CA VAL A 156 -13.36 3.14 -13.45
C VAL A 156 -13.85 4.09 -12.36
N GLN A 157 -13.85 5.40 -12.64
CA GLN A 157 -14.27 6.40 -11.66
C GLN A 157 -15.75 6.27 -11.30
N SER A 158 -16.61 5.94 -12.27
CA SER A 158 -18.05 5.81 -12.03
C SER A 158 -18.46 4.55 -11.24
N GLN A 159 -17.62 3.50 -11.28
CA GLN A 159 -17.91 2.23 -10.62
C GLN A 159 -17.28 2.10 -9.23
N CYS A 160 -16.32 2.97 -8.87
CA CYS A 160 -15.59 2.88 -7.61
C CYS A 160 -16.18 3.80 -6.54
N LYS A 161 -16.33 3.29 -5.31
CA LYS A 161 -16.36 4.15 -4.13
C LYS A 161 -14.93 4.63 -3.88
N MET A 162 -14.70 5.94 -3.94
CA MET A 162 -13.37 6.51 -3.83
C MET A 162 -13.22 7.40 -2.61
N HIS A 163 -12.03 7.44 -2.05
CA HIS A 163 -11.65 8.35 -0.96
C HIS A 163 -10.24 8.88 -1.18
N ALA A 164 -10.06 10.20 -1.10
CA ALA A 164 -8.73 10.82 -1.17
C ALA A 164 -8.08 10.79 0.21
N ILE A 165 -6.84 10.31 0.28
CA ILE A 165 -6.02 10.39 1.48
C ILE A 165 -5.05 11.56 1.32
N HIS A 166 -5.25 12.60 2.14
CA HIS A 166 -4.41 13.78 2.12
C HIS A 166 -3.11 13.54 2.89
N MET A 167 -1.99 13.75 2.21
CA MET A 167 -0.65 13.61 2.79
C MET A 167 0.29 14.67 2.20
N PRO A 168 1.42 15.01 2.85
CA PRO A 168 2.43 15.86 2.27
C PRO A 168 2.92 15.34 0.92
N ASP A 169 3.27 16.25 0.00
CA ASP A 169 3.92 15.83 -1.24
C ASP A 169 5.33 15.32 -0.94
N MET A 170 5.57 14.06 -1.26
CA MET A 170 6.83 13.39 -0.98
C MET A 170 7.35 12.75 -2.28
N PRO A 171 8.23 13.42 -3.04
CA PRO A 171 8.77 12.92 -4.30
C PRO A 171 9.82 11.82 -4.06
N ILE A 172 9.45 10.77 -3.34
CA ILE A 172 10.30 9.64 -3.01
C ILE A 172 9.81 8.41 -3.79
N SER A 173 10.75 7.72 -4.46
CA SER A 173 10.45 6.45 -5.13
C SER A 173 11.47 5.38 -4.76
N ALA A 174 11.03 4.13 -4.75
CA ALA A 174 11.92 3.00 -4.51
C ALA A 174 13.04 2.90 -5.57
N THR A 175 12.76 3.29 -6.82
CA THR A 175 13.76 3.33 -7.89
C THR A 175 14.87 4.34 -7.55
N TYR A 176 14.50 5.57 -7.20
CA TYR A 176 15.46 6.59 -6.80
C TYR A 176 16.35 6.13 -5.62
N ILE A 177 15.75 5.45 -4.63
CA ILE A 177 16.50 4.93 -3.49
C ILE A 177 17.53 3.87 -3.92
N ARG A 178 17.14 2.92 -4.76
CA ARG A 178 18.05 1.88 -5.24
C ARG A 178 19.19 2.47 -6.07
N ASP A 179 18.91 3.44 -6.93
CA ASP A 179 19.92 4.12 -7.75
C ASP A 179 20.92 4.86 -6.86
N ARG A 180 20.47 5.50 -5.78
CA ARG A 180 21.35 6.13 -4.80
C ARG A 180 22.27 5.12 -4.10
N VAL A 181 21.72 3.99 -3.64
CA VAL A 181 22.52 2.93 -3.02
C VAL A 181 23.58 2.41 -3.98
N LYS A 182 23.19 2.15 -5.23
CA LYS A 182 24.10 1.71 -6.30
C LYS A 182 25.26 2.68 -6.53
N LEU A 183 25.01 3.97 -6.36
CA LEU A 183 26.03 5.04 -6.48
C LEU A 183 26.79 5.30 -5.17
N GLY A 184 26.55 4.53 -4.10
CA GLY A 184 27.17 4.74 -2.78
C GLY A 184 26.67 5.99 -2.05
N LEU A 185 25.52 6.55 -2.44
CA LEU A 185 24.93 7.76 -1.84
C LEU A 185 24.02 7.42 -0.66
N GLY A 186 24.04 8.24 0.39
CA GLY A 186 23.20 8.06 1.57
C GLY A 186 21.69 8.12 1.28
N ILE A 187 20.91 7.34 2.02
CA ILE A 187 19.45 7.20 1.86
C ILE A 187 18.66 7.48 3.16
N ASP A 188 19.32 7.93 4.23
CA ASP A 188 18.72 8.10 5.57
C ASP A 188 17.53 9.07 5.58
N HIS A 189 17.52 10.05 4.67
CA HIS A 189 16.43 11.02 4.51
C HIS A 189 15.25 10.51 3.66
N LEU A 190 15.33 9.29 3.13
CA LEU A 190 14.34 8.69 2.22
C LEU A 190 13.63 7.48 2.83
N VAL A 191 14.25 6.81 3.79
CA VAL A 191 13.73 5.60 4.44
C VAL A 191 13.83 5.70 5.96
N ASN A 192 13.12 4.84 6.69
CA ASN A 192 13.34 4.68 8.12
C ASN A 192 14.80 4.29 8.38
N PRO A 193 15.47 4.85 9.42
CA PRO A 193 16.88 4.53 9.73
C PRO A 193 17.16 3.02 9.88
N ASN A 194 16.21 2.25 10.40
CA ASN A 194 16.36 0.80 10.51
C ASN A 194 16.32 0.11 9.14
N VAL A 195 15.57 0.66 8.17
CA VAL A 195 15.57 0.16 6.78
C VAL A 195 16.89 0.48 6.10
N ALA A 196 17.44 1.70 6.29
CA ALA A 196 18.76 2.06 5.75
C ALA A 196 19.84 1.11 6.28
N ARG A 197 19.86 0.87 7.59
CA ARG A 197 20.79 -0.09 8.22
C ARG A 197 20.61 -1.51 7.68
N TYR A 198 19.37 -1.96 7.51
CA TYR A 198 19.09 -3.28 6.96
C TYR A 198 19.62 -3.44 5.53
N ILE A 199 19.39 -2.45 4.66
CA ILE A 199 19.91 -2.41 3.29
C ILE A 199 21.44 -2.53 3.28
N ALA A 200 22.12 -1.76 4.11
CA ALA A 200 23.59 -1.79 4.22
C ALA A 200 24.09 -3.15 4.73
N GLN A 201 23.51 -3.69 5.80
CA GLN A 201 23.91 -4.98 6.38
C GLN A 201 23.74 -6.16 5.42
N HIS A 202 22.70 -6.14 4.60
CA HIS A 202 22.40 -7.21 3.63
C HIS A 202 22.94 -6.91 2.23
N GLN A 203 23.68 -5.81 2.06
CA GLN A 203 24.28 -5.40 0.79
C GLN A 203 23.26 -5.36 -0.36
N LEU A 204 22.01 -4.90 -0.07
CA LEU A 204 20.97 -4.83 -1.08
C LEU A 204 21.23 -3.67 -2.04
N TYR A 205 20.89 -3.86 -3.31
CA TYR A 205 20.94 -2.83 -4.38
C TYR A 205 22.34 -2.32 -4.78
N ILE A 206 23.40 -2.98 -4.40
CA ILE A 206 24.79 -2.55 -4.75
C ILE A 206 25.23 -2.98 -6.15
N SER A 207 24.46 -3.85 -6.81
CA SER A 207 24.74 -4.36 -8.17
C SER A 207 23.69 -3.92 -9.17
#